data_f962025b57fb29efc0d31c4b572a5a0e
#
_entry.id   f962025b57fb29efc0d31c4b572a5a0e
#
_cell.length_a   1.000
_cell.length_b   1.000
_cell.length_c   1.000
_cell.angle_alpha   90.00
_cell.angle_beta   90.00
_cell.angle_gamma   90.00
#
_symmetry.space_group_name_H-M   'P 1'
#
loop_
_entity.id
_entity.type
_entity.pdbx_description
1 polymer ?
#
loop_
_entity_poly.entity_id
_entity_poly.type
_entity_poly.pdbx_seq_one_letter_code
_entity_poly.pdbx_strand_id
1 'polypeptide(L)'
;VRAYQRNQAAKGNGNEGSSNNGGYYFYDLNGKINHKISEKHRLYFSHYMGRDRAFLDAIDNYSYDTVVGVDTINSQLGWGNVISALRWNYMPSNKMFINTTLRYSKYDFLVAFGFNQTETTPSTTRNSNFSYAYISNIEDWSGKIDVDWMPNPDHLVKFGVGDIYHTFTPGVN
;
A
#
# COMPACT_ATOMS: atom_id res chain seq x y z
N VAL A 1 10.25 10.73 -6.23
CA VAL A 1 11.36 10.24 -7.05
C VAL A 1 11.00 8.83 -7.48
N ARG A 2 10.80 8.58 -8.79
CA ARG A 2 10.55 7.24 -9.33
C ARG A 2 11.90 6.56 -9.54
N ALA A 3 12.20 5.51 -8.78
CA ALA A 3 13.27 4.58 -9.14
C ALA A 3 12.65 3.41 -9.92
N TYR A 4 12.92 3.35 -11.22
CA TYR A 4 12.55 2.23 -12.07
C TYR A 4 13.81 1.41 -12.34
N GLN A 5 13.93 0.23 -11.75
CA GLN A 5 14.97 -0.73 -12.13
C GLN A 5 14.35 -1.80 -13.03
N ARG A 6 14.71 -1.76 -14.29
CA ARG A 6 14.42 -2.81 -15.25
C ARG A 6 15.62 -3.78 -15.27
N ASN A 7 15.50 -4.89 -14.58
CA ASN A 7 16.45 -6.00 -14.74
C ASN A 7 16.13 -6.72 -16.04
N GLN A 8 17.03 -6.61 -17.02
CA GLN A 8 17.04 -7.52 -18.14
C GLN A 8 17.58 -8.86 -17.63
N ALA A 9 16.72 -9.87 -17.56
CA ALA A 9 17.15 -11.21 -17.27
C ALA A 9 18.14 -11.68 -18.36
N ALA A 10 19.21 -12.33 -17.90
CA ALA A 10 20.23 -12.91 -18.75
C ALA A 10 19.57 -13.84 -19.78
N LYS A 11 19.91 -13.68 -21.05
CA LYS A 11 19.58 -14.64 -22.10
C LYS A 11 20.27 -15.96 -21.76
N GLY A 12 19.51 -16.89 -21.19
CA GLY A 12 19.94 -18.29 -21.05
C GLY A 12 20.05 -18.91 -22.43
N ASN A 13 21.19 -19.45 -22.72
CA ASN A 13 21.44 -20.26 -23.93
C ASN A 13 20.58 -21.53 -23.83
N GLY A 14 19.60 -21.71 -24.71
CA GLY A 14 19.06 -23.03 -24.91
C GLY A 14 17.58 -23.24 -25.18
N ASN A 15 16.69 -22.24 -25.23
CA ASN A 15 15.36 -22.43 -25.79
C ASN A 15 14.93 -21.23 -26.60
N GLU A 16 14.61 -21.45 -27.86
CA GLU A 16 14.06 -20.42 -28.74
C GLU A 16 12.69 -20.00 -28.21
N GLY A 17 12.61 -18.85 -27.53
CA GLY A 17 11.36 -18.21 -27.23
C GLY A 17 11.01 -17.93 -25.77
N SER A 18 11.91 -18.19 -24.82
CA SER A 18 11.66 -17.80 -23.42
C SER A 18 11.90 -16.31 -23.19
N SER A 19 10.99 -15.65 -22.50
CA SER A 19 11.13 -14.26 -22.11
C SER A 19 10.74 -14.03 -20.66
N ASN A 20 11.52 -13.20 -19.96
CA ASN A 20 11.24 -12.79 -18.60
C ASN A 20 11.19 -11.27 -18.53
N ASN A 21 10.16 -10.74 -17.89
CA ASN A 21 10.01 -9.33 -17.61
C ASN A 21 9.67 -9.17 -16.15
N GLY A 22 10.51 -8.44 -15.41
CA GLY A 22 10.27 -8.19 -14.00
C GLY A 22 10.64 -6.75 -13.65
N GLY A 23 10.01 -6.24 -12.63
CA GLY A 23 10.25 -4.89 -12.20
C GLY A 23 9.81 -4.63 -10.77
N TYR A 24 10.36 -3.58 -10.23
CA TYR A 24 9.97 -3.01 -8.95
C TYR A 24 9.89 -1.49 -9.10
N TYR A 25 8.83 -0.91 -8.56
CA TYR A 25 8.71 0.54 -8.42
C TYR A 25 8.12 0.91 -7.09
N PHE A 26 8.49 2.07 -6.61
CA PHE A 26 7.87 2.68 -5.45
C PHE A 26 7.72 4.19 -5.63
N TYR A 27 6.83 4.76 -4.87
CA TYR A 27 6.73 6.20 -4.72
C TYR A 27 6.22 6.55 -3.32
N ASP A 28 6.70 7.69 -2.83
CA ASP A 28 6.26 8.32 -1.59
C ASP A 28 5.90 9.78 -1.84
N LEU A 29 4.78 10.19 -1.32
CA LEU A 29 4.35 11.59 -1.31
C LEU A 29 4.05 12.01 0.13
N ASN A 30 4.63 13.11 0.57
CA ASN A 30 4.41 13.68 1.89
C ASN A 30 4.13 15.17 1.78
N GLY A 31 3.05 15.61 2.41
CA GLY A 31 2.63 17.01 2.43
C GLY A 31 2.20 17.45 3.83
N LYS A 32 2.56 18.68 4.22
CA LYS A 32 2.12 19.29 5.47
C LYS A 32 1.71 20.75 5.23
N ILE A 33 0.58 21.12 5.80
CA ILE A 33 0.08 22.48 5.79
C ILE A 33 -0.18 22.90 7.24
N ASN A 34 0.24 24.11 7.57
CA ASN A 34 0.01 24.73 8.88
C ASN A 34 -0.65 26.10 8.65
N HIS A 35 -1.81 26.29 9.26
CA HIS A 35 -2.56 27.54 9.12
C HIS A 35 -2.92 28.10 10.50
N LYS A 36 -2.48 29.33 10.76
CA LYS A 36 -2.85 30.11 11.95
C LYS A 36 -4.12 30.90 11.63
N ILE A 37 -5.28 30.46 12.16
CA ILE A 37 -6.55 31.15 11.98
C ILE A 37 -6.60 32.40 12.87
N SER A 38 -6.13 32.29 14.14
CA SER A 38 -6.04 33.39 15.10
C SER A 38 -4.97 33.07 16.14
N GLU A 39 -4.79 33.95 17.13
CA GLU A 39 -3.89 33.70 18.27
C GLU A 39 -4.31 32.47 19.09
N LYS A 40 -5.59 32.10 19.04
CA LYS A 40 -6.14 30.99 19.80
C LYS A 40 -6.36 29.71 18.98
N HIS A 41 -6.33 29.79 17.66
CA HIS A 41 -6.68 28.67 16.78
C HIS A 41 -5.61 28.43 15.73
N ARG A 42 -5.12 27.19 15.67
CA ARG A 42 -4.17 26.75 14.66
C ARG A 42 -4.55 25.37 14.12
N LEU A 43 -4.56 25.24 12.80
CA LEU A 43 -4.80 23.99 12.10
C LEU A 43 -3.52 23.45 11.49
N TYR A 44 -3.39 22.14 11.52
CA TYR A 44 -2.34 21.40 10.85
C TYR A 44 -3.00 20.28 10.04
N PHE A 45 -2.68 20.22 8.78
CA PHE A 45 -3.01 19.08 7.94
C PHE A 45 -1.73 18.38 7.51
N SER A 46 -1.69 17.07 7.64
CA SER A 46 -0.61 16.25 7.11
C SER A 46 -1.18 15.11 6.29
N HIS A 47 -0.54 14.83 5.18
CA HIS A 47 -0.90 13.76 4.29
C HIS A 47 0.37 13.00 3.88
N TYR A 48 0.30 11.68 3.92
CA TYR A 48 1.29 10.78 3.40
C TYR A 48 0.61 9.73 2.54
N MET A 49 1.20 9.41 1.40
CA MET A 49 0.85 8.24 0.61
C MET A 49 2.12 7.63 0.01
N GLY A 50 2.18 6.31 0.06
CA GLY A 50 3.27 5.54 -0.54
C GLY A 50 2.75 4.25 -1.13
N ARG A 51 3.43 3.77 -2.16
CA ARG A 51 3.12 2.49 -2.79
C ARG A 51 4.39 1.84 -3.31
N ASP A 52 4.48 0.55 -3.04
CA ASP A 52 5.50 -0.35 -3.56
C ASP A 52 4.84 -1.44 -4.40
N ARG A 53 5.47 -1.80 -5.50
CA ARG A 53 5.00 -2.90 -6.34
C ARG A 53 6.17 -3.59 -7.01
N ALA A 54 6.23 -4.91 -6.84
CA ALA A 54 7.08 -5.82 -7.59
C ALA A 54 6.22 -6.70 -8.49
N PHE A 55 6.73 -7.04 -9.66
CA PHE A 55 6.09 -7.98 -10.57
C PHE A 55 7.12 -8.81 -11.32
N LEU A 56 6.73 -9.99 -11.69
CA LEU A 56 7.49 -10.91 -12.55
C LEU A 56 6.52 -11.59 -13.51
N ASP A 57 6.80 -11.42 -14.80
CA ASP A 57 6.11 -12.11 -15.88
C ASP A 57 7.14 -12.96 -16.63
N ALA A 58 6.88 -14.25 -16.75
CA ALA A 58 7.73 -15.18 -17.47
C ALA A 58 6.91 -15.95 -18.49
N ILE A 59 7.47 -16.10 -19.69
CA ILE A 59 6.91 -16.93 -20.75
C ILE A 59 8.00 -17.91 -21.15
N ASP A 60 7.67 -19.19 -21.17
CA ASP A 60 8.53 -20.27 -21.63
C ASP A 60 7.85 -21.02 -22.77
N ASN A 61 8.47 -20.99 -23.94
CA ASN A 61 8.01 -21.76 -25.08
C ASN A 61 8.90 -22.98 -25.22
N TYR A 62 8.28 -24.16 -25.34
CA TYR A 62 8.99 -25.41 -25.48
C TYR A 62 8.37 -26.29 -26.57
N SER A 63 9.20 -27.12 -27.12
CA SER A 63 8.75 -28.17 -28.08
C SER A 63 9.54 -29.43 -27.85
N TYR A 64 8.84 -30.57 -27.86
CA TYR A 64 9.43 -31.90 -27.86
C TYR A 64 8.54 -32.86 -28.65
N ASP A 65 9.15 -33.64 -29.51
CA ASP A 65 8.46 -34.54 -30.43
C ASP A 65 7.37 -33.78 -31.23
N THR A 66 6.11 -34.10 -31.03
CA THR A 66 4.96 -33.46 -31.68
C THR A 66 4.20 -32.49 -30.80
N VAL A 67 4.71 -32.20 -29.61
CA VAL A 67 4.11 -31.30 -28.64
C VAL A 67 4.77 -29.92 -28.72
N VAL A 68 3.96 -28.90 -28.84
CA VAL A 68 4.39 -27.51 -28.69
C VAL A 68 3.67 -26.94 -27.47
N GLY A 69 4.42 -26.32 -26.52
CA GLY A 69 3.89 -25.80 -25.31
C GLY A 69 4.30 -24.36 -25.06
N VAL A 70 3.43 -23.65 -24.33
CA VAL A 70 3.67 -22.30 -23.80
C VAL A 70 3.25 -22.27 -22.34
N ASP A 71 4.19 -21.97 -21.46
CA ASP A 71 3.96 -21.71 -20.06
C ASP A 71 4.08 -20.22 -19.77
N THR A 72 3.12 -19.68 -19.07
CA THR A 72 3.11 -18.27 -18.66
C THR A 72 2.96 -18.18 -17.15
N ILE A 73 3.88 -17.47 -16.49
CA ILE A 73 3.85 -17.18 -15.07
C ILE A 73 3.70 -15.67 -14.89
N ASN A 74 2.74 -15.27 -14.04
CA ASN A 74 2.56 -13.90 -13.62
C ASN A 74 2.60 -13.85 -12.10
N SER A 75 3.47 -13.02 -11.52
CA SER A 75 3.57 -12.85 -10.08
C SER A 75 3.56 -11.36 -9.73
N GLN A 76 2.81 -11.01 -8.71
CA GLN A 76 2.72 -9.64 -8.22
C GLN A 76 2.77 -9.62 -6.71
N LEU A 77 3.52 -8.65 -6.18
CA LEU A 77 3.57 -8.29 -4.78
C LEU A 77 3.44 -6.77 -4.68
N GLY A 78 2.52 -6.30 -3.86
CA GLY A 78 2.33 -4.87 -3.70
C GLY A 78 1.80 -4.52 -2.32
N TRP A 79 2.21 -3.35 -1.83
CA TRP A 79 1.64 -2.75 -0.63
C TRP A 79 1.59 -1.24 -0.77
N GLY A 80 0.72 -0.62 -0.01
CA GLY A 80 0.58 0.82 -0.01
C GLY A 80 -0.03 1.34 1.27
N ASN A 81 0.28 2.58 1.58
CA ASN A 81 -0.23 3.31 2.73
C ASN A 81 -0.78 4.66 2.30
N VAL A 82 -1.90 5.04 2.88
CA VAL A 82 -2.41 6.41 2.87
C VAL A 82 -2.69 6.81 4.30
N ILE A 83 -2.15 7.95 4.73
CA ILE A 83 -2.40 8.51 6.06
C ILE A 83 -2.70 9.99 5.91
N SER A 84 -3.85 10.41 6.45
CA SER A 84 -4.24 11.82 6.54
C SER A 84 -4.55 12.17 7.98
N ALA A 85 -4.04 13.29 8.46
CA ALA A 85 -4.33 13.77 9.80
C ALA A 85 -4.64 15.27 9.78
N LEU A 86 -5.74 15.63 10.44
CA LEU A 86 -6.13 17.00 10.74
C LEU A 86 -6.01 17.20 12.23
N ARG A 87 -5.18 18.15 12.64
CA ARG A 87 -5.01 18.54 14.04
C ARG A 87 -5.41 19.99 14.23
N TRP A 88 -6.27 20.23 15.17
CA TRP A 88 -6.71 21.55 15.59
C TRP A 88 -6.24 21.82 17.01
N ASN A 89 -5.41 22.85 17.15
CA ASN A 89 -4.96 23.37 18.44
C ASN A 89 -5.82 24.57 18.79
N TYR A 90 -6.39 24.55 19.99
CA TYR A 90 -7.22 25.61 20.53
C TYR A 90 -6.73 26.02 21.92
N MET A 91 -6.50 27.33 22.12
CA MET A 91 -6.11 27.95 23.38
C MET A 91 -7.22 28.89 23.82
N PRO A 92 -8.25 28.42 24.56
CA PRO A 92 -9.33 29.28 25.04
C PRO A 92 -8.81 30.35 26.00
N SER A 93 -7.76 30.03 26.76
CA SER A 93 -7.09 30.95 27.71
C SER A 93 -5.60 30.60 27.82
N ASN A 94 -4.83 31.42 28.50
CA ASN A 94 -3.40 31.16 28.83
C ASN A 94 -3.21 29.95 29.78
N LYS A 95 -4.30 29.42 30.32
CA LYS A 95 -4.30 28.33 31.30
C LYS A 95 -4.79 27.01 30.69
N MET A 96 -5.24 27.00 29.45
CA MET A 96 -5.84 25.82 28.82
C MET A 96 -5.40 25.67 27.36
N PHE A 97 -4.96 24.48 27.01
CA PHE A 97 -4.62 24.08 25.66
C PHE A 97 -5.39 22.82 25.31
N ILE A 98 -6.08 22.84 24.19
CA ILE A 98 -6.86 21.71 23.67
C ILE A 98 -6.29 21.31 22.32
N ASN A 99 -5.99 20.02 22.17
CA ASN A 99 -5.50 19.44 20.93
C ASN A 99 -6.48 18.37 20.43
N THR A 100 -7.17 18.66 19.35
CA THR A 100 -8.08 17.72 18.68
C THR A 100 -7.40 17.18 17.43
N THR A 101 -7.36 15.85 17.29
CA THR A 101 -6.77 15.17 16.14
C THR A 101 -7.78 14.21 15.54
N LEU A 102 -7.99 14.34 14.23
CA LEU A 102 -8.70 13.37 13.41
C LEU A 102 -7.70 12.73 12.46
N ARG A 103 -7.71 11.41 12.35
CA ARG A 103 -6.80 10.67 11.47
C ARG A 103 -7.59 9.62 10.67
N TYR A 104 -7.23 9.54 9.41
CA TYR A 104 -7.57 8.45 8.53
C TYR A 104 -6.30 7.72 8.12
N SER A 105 -6.30 6.40 8.15
CA SER A 105 -5.24 5.59 7.56
C SER A 105 -5.80 4.41 6.79
N LYS A 106 -5.15 4.06 5.70
CA LYS A 106 -5.46 2.88 4.91
C LYS A 106 -4.17 2.19 4.51
N TYR A 107 -4.14 0.88 4.71
CA TYR A 107 -3.08 -0.01 4.25
C TYR A 107 -3.67 -1.05 3.31
N ASP A 108 -3.07 -1.19 2.13
CA ASP A 108 -3.41 -2.20 1.13
C ASP A 108 -2.23 -3.16 0.94
N PHE A 109 -2.52 -4.44 0.85
CA PHE A 109 -1.54 -5.49 0.57
C PHE A 109 -2.09 -6.45 -0.48
N LEU A 110 -1.25 -6.81 -1.46
CA LEU A 110 -1.58 -7.72 -2.55
C LEU A 110 -0.44 -8.71 -2.76
N VAL A 111 -0.78 -10.00 -2.80
CA VAL A 111 0.04 -11.06 -3.40
C VAL A 111 -0.81 -11.75 -4.45
N ALA A 112 -0.32 -11.85 -5.67
CA ALA A 112 -1.01 -12.57 -6.73
C ALA A 112 -0.02 -13.43 -7.51
N PHE A 113 -0.50 -14.60 -7.90
CA PHE A 113 0.24 -15.57 -8.72
C PHE A 113 -0.71 -16.15 -9.75
N GLY A 114 -0.27 -16.25 -10.99
CA GLY A 114 -0.96 -16.91 -12.07
C GLY A 114 -0.01 -17.82 -12.84
N PHE A 115 -0.48 -18.99 -13.20
CA PHE A 115 0.18 -19.94 -14.09
C PHE A 115 -0.80 -20.38 -15.17
N ASN A 116 -0.39 -20.25 -16.43
CA ASN A 116 -1.15 -20.75 -17.57
C ASN A 116 -0.22 -21.60 -18.42
N GLN A 117 -0.70 -22.76 -18.78
CA GLN A 117 -0.03 -23.71 -19.67
C GLN A 117 -0.95 -24.02 -20.86
N THR A 118 -0.40 -23.96 -22.05
CA THR A 118 -1.04 -24.38 -23.27
C THR A 118 -0.15 -25.43 -23.97
N GLU A 119 -0.66 -26.61 -24.16
CA GLU A 119 0.01 -27.69 -24.91
C GLU A 119 -0.79 -28.01 -26.15
N THR A 120 -0.14 -28.04 -27.29
CA THR A 120 -0.74 -28.39 -28.61
C THR A 120 -0.03 -29.57 -29.22
N THR A 121 -0.81 -30.55 -29.57
CA THR A 121 -0.42 -31.74 -30.37
C THR A 121 -1.14 -31.70 -31.72
N PRO A 122 -0.79 -32.53 -32.73
CA PRO A 122 -1.48 -32.57 -34.01
C PRO A 122 -2.99 -32.86 -33.93
N SER A 123 -3.45 -33.45 -32.83
CA SER A 123 -4.85 -33.85 -32.64
C SER A 123 -5.60 -33.08 -31.56
N THR A 124 -4.90 -32.36 -30.67
CA THR A 124 -5.53 -31.76 -29.49
C THR A 124 -4.75 -30.58 -28.98
N THR A 125 -5.46 -29.56 -28.47
CA THR A 125 -4.91 -28.48 -27.64
C THR A 125 -5.47 -28.60 -26.23
N ARG A 126 -4.60 -28.61 -25.23
CA ARG A 126 -4.92 -28.64 -23.80
C ARG A 126 -4.51 -27.34 -23.14
N ASN A 127 -5.41 -26.75 -22.37
CA ASN A 127 -5.15 -25.57 -21.56
C ASN A 127 -5.30 -25.93 -20.08
N SER A 128 -4.35 -25.51 -19.27
CA SER A 128 -4.37 -25.60 -17.82
C SER A 128 -4.11 -24.21 -17.23
N ASN A 129 -4.91 -23.78 -16.28
CA ASN A 129 -4.73 -22.51 -15.63
C ASN A 129 -4.85 -22.67 -14.11
N PHE A 130 -4.06 -21.91 -13.38
CA PHE A 130 -4.13 -21.75 -11.94
C PHE A 130 -3.90 -20.28 -11.60
N SER A 131 -4.72 -19.73 -10.76
CA SER A 131 -4.51 -18.40 -10.23
C SER A 131 -4.85 -18.32 -8.75
N TYR A 132 -4.13 -17.47 -8.04
CA TYR A 132 -4.33 -17.19 -6.64
C TYR A 132 -4.07 -15.72 -6.39
N ALA A 133 -4.95 -15.05 -5.65
CA ALA A 133 -4.73 -13.72 -5.18
C ALA A 133 -5.13 -13.58 -3.71
N TYR A 134 -4.24 -13.00 -2.92
CA TYR A 134 -4.53 -12.58 -1.55
C TYR A 134 -4.50 -11.06 -1.50
N ILE A 135 -5.62 -10.47 -1.09
CA ILE A 135 -5.78 -9.03 -0.91
C ILE A 135 -6.15 -8.78 0.54
N SER A 136 -5.44 -7.91 1.21
CA SER A 136 -5.74 -7.51 2.58
C SER A 136 -5.74 -6.00 2.70
N ASN A 137 -6.81 -5.46 3.30
CA ASN A 137 -6.95 -4.04 3.54
C ASN A 137 -7.22 -3.79 5.01
N ILE A 138 -6.57 -2.77 5.56
CA ILE A 138 -6.86 -2.24 6.89
C ILE A 138 -7.18 -0.77 6.72
N GLU A 139 -8.32 -0.34 7.22
CA GLU A 139 -8.77 1.05 7.19
C GLU A 139 -9.13 1.50 8.59
N ASP A 140 -8.57 2.63 9.01
CA ASP A 140 -8.74 3.17 10.35
C ASP A 140 -9.22 4.61 10.30
N TRP A 141 -10.24 4.89 11.08
CA TRP A 141 -10.67 6.23 11.46
C TRP A 141 -10.42 6.43 12.93
N SER A 142 -9.71 7.47 13.32
CA SER A 142 -9.46 7.77 14.72
C SER A 142 -9.69 9.23 15.05
N GLY A 143 -10.23 9.44 16.24
CA GLY A 143 -10.44 10.76 16.84
C GLY A 143 -9.82 10.82 18.22
N LYS A 144 -9.15 11.92 18.55
CA LYS A 144 -8.54 12.14 19.85
C LYS A 144 -8.67 13.59 20.27
N ILE A 145 -8.98 13.81 21.54
CA ILE A 145 -8.97 15.13 22.18
C ILE A 145 -8.08 15.04 23.41
N ASP A 146 -7.05 15.87 23.49
CA ASP A 146 -6.18 16.04 24.65
C ASP A 146 -6.35 17.44 25.22
N VAL A 147 -6.41 17.56 26.53
CA VAL A 147 -6.55 18.83 27.25
C VAL A 147 -5.42 18.95 28.27
N ASP A 148 -4.66 20.03 28.16
CA ASP A 148 -3.70 20.49 29.16
C ASP A 148 -4.31 21.71 29.89
N TRP A 149 -4.51 21.57 31.18
CA TRP A 149 -5.10 22.64 32.02
C TRP A 149 -4.20 23.00 33.19
N MET A 150 -3.85 24.28 33.27
CA MET A 150 -3.05 24.90 34.34
C MET A 150 -3.91 25.84 35.16
N PRO A 151 -4.69 25.34 36.15
CA PRO A 151 -5.54 26.20 36.98
C PRO A 151 -4.75 27.30 37.74
N ASN A 152 -3.54 26.96 38.16
CA ASN A 152 -2.57 27.83 38.79
C ASN A 152 -1.14 27.43 38.40
N PRO A 153 -0.09 28.20 38.73
CA PRO A 153 1.30 27.91 38.34
C PRO A 153 1.85 26.60 38.85
N ASP A 154 1.31 26.08 39.97
CA ASP A 154 1.82 24.88 40.65
C ASP A 154 1.18 23.60 40.16
N HIS A 155 0.09 23.67 39.38
CA HIS A 155 -0.67 22.50 38.97
C HIS A 155 -0.88 22.44 37.45
N LEU A 156 -0.50 21.30 36.86
CA LEU A 156 -0.77 20.93 35.48
C LEU A 156 -1.62 19.67 35.46
N VAL A 157 -2.83 19.76 34.96
CA VAL A 157 -3.75 18.63 34.79
C VAL A 157 -3.82 18.29 33.32
N LYS A 158 -3.57 17.01 32.98
CA LYS A 158 -3.67 16.48 31.61
C LYS A 158 -4.69 15.38 31.56
N PHE A 159 -5.61 15.45 30.62
CA PHE A 159 -6.59 14.41 30.37
C PHE A 159 -6.97 14.39 28.89
N GLY A 160 -7.54 13.30 28.45
CA GLY A 160 -7.95 13.16 27.07
C GLY A 160 -8.82 11.94 26.85
N VAL A 161 -9.45 11.90 25.70
CA VAL A 161 -10.25 10.80 25.22
C VAL A 161 -9.93 10.57 23.74
N GLY A 162 -9.96 9.32 23.34
CA GLY A 162 -9.77 8.97 21.93
C GLY A 162 -10.43 7.63 21.63
N ASP A 163 -10.79 7.48 20.36
CA ASP A 163 -11.38 6.28 19.83
C ASP A 163 -10.82 5.97 18.44
N ILE A 164 -10.82 4.68 18.08
CA ILE A 164 -10.36 4.19 16.79
C ILE A 164 -11.38 3.17 16.27
N TYR A 165 -11.88 3.44 15.07
CA TYR A 165 -12.71 2.49 14.34
C TYR A 165 -11.86 1.79 13.27
N HIS A 166 -11.74 0.46 13.41
CA HIS A 166 -10.98 -0.40 12.51
C HIS A 166 -11.89 -1.13 11.54
N THR A 167 -11.54 -1.15 10.28
CA THR A 167 -12.12 -2.05 9.28
C THR A 167 -11.02 -2.93 8.71
N PHE A 168 -11.16 -4.23 8.85
CA PHE A 168 -10.24 -5.21 8.31
C PHE A 168 -10.94 -6.07 7.27
N THR A 169 -10.42 -6.09 6.05
CA THR A 169 -10.99 -6.83 4.93
C THR A 169 -9.94 -7.78 4.36
N PRO A 170 -9.78 -8.99 4.93
CA PRO A 170 -8.97 -10.04 4.32
C PRO A 170 -9.75 -10.69 3.19
N GLY A 171 -9.07 -11.06 2.10
CA GLY A 171 -9.69 -11.76 0.99
C GLY A 171 -8.74 -12.67 0.26
N VAL A 172 -9.24 -13.84 -0.17
CA VAL A 172 -8.55 -14.80 -1.03
C VAL A 172 -9.45 -15.07 -2.24
N ASN A 173 -8.90 -14.95 -3.44
CA ASN A 173 -9.54 -15.25 -4.72
C ASN A 173 -8.68 -16.20 -5.55
#